data_46a7ec516cbf784dbe7c5ee9f96acb00
#
_entry.id   46a7ec516cbf784dbe7c5ee9f96acb00
#
_cell.length_a   1.000
_cell.length_b   1.000
_cell.length_c   1.000
_cell.angle_alpha   90.00
_cell.angle_beta   90.00
_cell.angle_gamma   90.00
#
_symmetry.space_group_name_H-M   'P 1'
#
loop_
_entity.id
_entity.type
_entity.pdbx_description
1 polymer ?
#
loop_
_entity_poly.entity_id
_entity_poly.type
_entity_poly.pdbx_seq_one_letter_code
_entity_poly.pdbx_strand_id
1 'polypeptide(L)'
;MENFRLIDIRTGEDLTTDYTIRSNKQVDAYRAKQRREQGYNFTRFVASHHDPILNVIRDLSLVEAGVILRLLPHIKTQTGGRVTLTTEEIAKLVGRSRQRLDISLKALCNAGILSKQRTGNGNIYTVSEEYHSYGVSLGKGARFTKVYREAADHLLSKVSLETAGFLYKIQPFLHYELCFLTSTPEAPTDAMETMGALEMARELDISDRDVYRHLSILKKNGALMRVSTGERTGYIVHPDLMFRLAQETDWSTKMRGMFKSLTK
;
A
#
# COMPACT_ATOMS: atom_id res chain seq x y z
N MET A 1 23.72 39.44 7.81
CA MET A 1 23.28 38.63 6.64
C MET A 1 24.37 38.77 5.60
N GLU A 2 25.06 37.71 5.30
CA GLU A 2 26.06 37.71 4.23
C GLU A 2 25.34 37.91 2.90
N ASN A 3 25.71 38.96 2.18
CA ASN A 3 25.18 39.26 0.85
C ASN A 3 25.89 38.35 -0.16
N PHE A 4 25.23 37.31 -0.64
CA PHE A 4 25.71 36.49 -1.75
C PHE A 4 25.40 37.19 -3.08
N ARG A 5 26.38 37.21 -4.01
CA ARG A 5 26.18 37.59 -5.42
C ARG A 5 26.28 36.37 -6.30
N LEU A 6 25.36 36.25 -7.25
CA LEU A 6 25.36 35.22 -8.29
C LEU A 6 25.86 35.88 -9.58
N ILE A 7 27.02 35.45 -10.05
CA ILE A 7 27.64 36.01 -11.28
C ILE A 7 27.77 34.86 -12.28
N ASP A 8 27.29 35.05 -13.51
CA ASP A 8 27.59 34.13 -14.61
C ASP A 8 29.09 34.23 -14.94
N ILE A 9 29.80 33.13 -14.71
CA ILE A 9 31.27 33.05 -14.88
C ILE A 9 31.69 33.28 -16.34
N ARG A 10 30.81 33.01 -17.30
CA ARG A 10 31.13 33.12 -18.74
C ARG A 10 30.91 34.54 -19.25
N THR A 11 29.85 35.23 -18.80
CA THR A 11 29.46 36.53 -19.30
C THR A 11 29.85 37.66 -18.34
N GLY A 12 30.13 37.36 -17.07
CA GLY A 12 30.37 38.33 -15.99
C GLY A 12 29.12 39.06 -15.52
N GLU A 13 27.93 38.65 -15.97
CA GLU A 13 26.66 39.26 -15.64
C GLU A 13 26.23 38.95 -14.21
N ASP A 14 25.73 39.97 -13.46
CA ASP A 14 25.19 39.79 -12.12
C ASP A 14 23.73 39.35 -12.20
N LEU A 15 23.49 38.08 -11.91
CA LEU A 15 22.18 37.44 -11.93
C LEU A 15 21.48 37.40 -10.56
N THR A 16 22.00 38.14 -9.57
CA THR A 16 21.50 38.10 -8.20
C THR A 16 20.04 38.51 -8.08
N THR A 17 19.54 39.39 -8.95
CA THR A 17 18.13 39.81 -9.00
C THR A 17 17.22 38.81 -9.65
N ASP A 18 17.75 37.97 -10.55
CA ASP A 18 16.94 37.05 -11.37
C ASP A 18 16.81 35.68 -10.75
N TYR A 19 17.65 35.37 -9.76
CA TYR A 19 17.66 34.07 -9.10
C TYR A 19 17.52 34.18 -7.58
N THR A 20 16.75 33.30 -6.98
CA THR A 20 16.66 33.14 -5.54
C THR A 20 17.53 31.98 -5.08
N ILE A 21 18.61 32.26 -4.34
CA ILE A 21 19.46 31.24 -3.73
C ILE A 21 18.73 30.67 -2.51
N ARG A 22 18.45 29.39 -2.50
CA ARG A 22 17.86 28.67 -1.35
C ARG A 22 18.82 27.59 -0.87
N SER A 23 19.01 27.50 0.44
CA SER A 23 19.74 26.38 1.01
C SER A 23 18.97 25.06 0.78
N ASN A 24 19.66 23.91 0.72
CA ASN A 24 19.00 22.60 0.62
C ASN A 24 17.94 22.42 1.72
N LYS A 25 18.19 22.92 2.93
CA LYS A 25 17.23 22.90 4.03
C LYS A 25 15.95 23.71 3.73
N GLN A 26 16.09 24.88 3.09
CA GLN A 26 14.93 25.69 2.66
C GLN A 26 14.17 25.04 1.50
N VAL A 27 14.87 24.41 0.56
CA VAL A 27 14.27 23.66 -0.54
C VAL A 27 13.48 22.46 0.01
N ASP A 28 14.04 21.74 0.97
CA ASP A 28 13.37 20.60 1.59
C ASP A 28 12.17 21.03 2.43
N ALA A 29 12.28 22.12 3.18
CA ALA A 29 11.16 22.71 3.91
C ALA A 29 10.04 23.19 2.96
N TYR A 30 10.39 23.83 1.84
CA TYR A 30 9.43 24.23 0.82
C TYR A 30 8.73 23.04 0.17
N ARG A 31 9.49 22.00 -0.21
CA ARG A 31 8.94 20.74 -0.73
C ARG A 31 8.03 20.04 0.30
N ALA A 32 8.43 20.04 1.57
CA ALA A 32 7.60 19.49 2.65
C ALA A 32 6.31 20.30 2.83
N LYS A 33 6.36 21.63 2.72
CA LYS A 33 5.18 22.51 2.75
C LYS A 33 4.28 22.26 1.56
N GLN A 34 4.80 22.22 0.33
CA GLN A 34 4.03 21.89 -0.87
C GLN A 34 3.36 20.52 -0.78
N ARG A 35 4.07 19.50 -0.27
CA ARG A 35 3.49 18.16 -0.05
C ARG A 35 2.32 18.20 0.95
N ARG A 36 2.39 19.04 1.98
CA ARG A 36 1.27 19.24 2.93
C ARG A 36 0.10 19.96 2.27
N GLU A 37 0.35 21.01 1.51
CA GLU A 37 -0.67 21.80 0.79
C GLU A 37 -1.34 20.99 -0.33
N GLN A 38 -0.61 20.10 -1.01
CA GLN A 38 -1.15 19.19 -2.03
C GLN A 38 -1.92 17.98 -1.45
N GLY A 39 -2.20 17.99 -0.14
CA GLY A 39 -2.99 16.94 0.51
C GLY A 39 -2.23 15.63 0.71
N TYR A 40 -0.90 15.65 0.72
CA TYR A 40 -0.06 14.51 1.12
C TYR A 40 -0.23 14.26 2.62
N ASN A 41 -1.40 13.76 2.96
CA ASN A 41 -1.73 13.40 4.33
C ASN A 41 -1.27 11.95 4.55
N PHE A 42 -0.08 11.77 5.14
CA PHE A 42 0.46 10.46 5.52
C PHE A 42 -0.49 9.65 6.43
N THR A 43 -1.52 10.28 6.99
CA THR A 43 -2.53 9.60 7.79
C THR A 43 -3.61 8.93 6.95
N ARG A 44 -3.70 9.22 5.66
CA ARG A 44 -4.70 8.63 4.75
C ARG A 44 -4.36 7.23 4.29
N PHE A 45 -3.11 6.80 4.44
CA PHE A 45 -2.68 5.48 4.02
C PHE A 45 -1.77 4.81 5.06
N VAL A 46 -1.66 3.50 4.94
CA VAL A 46 -0.63 2.69 5.59
C VAL A 46 0.32 2.22 4.49
N ALA A 47 1.63 2.38 4.71
CA ALA A 47 2.63 1.85 3.80
C ALA A 47 2.92 0.39 4.16
N SER A 48 2.73 -0.52 3.23
CA SER A 48 3.05 -1.94 3.36
C SER A 48 4.40 -2.18 2.70
N HIS A 49 5.41 -2.57 3.47
CA HIS A 49 6.79 -2.77 3.00
C HIS A 49 6.93 -4.12 2.31
N HIS A 50 7.50 -4.12 1.10
CA HIS A 50 7.54 -5.31 0.25
C HIS A 50 8.47 -6.39 0.77
N ASP A 51 9.70 -6.04 1.14
CA ASP A 51 10.72 -7.02 1.50
C ASP A 51 10.33 -7.90 2.70
N PRO A 52 9.89 -7.35 3.84
CA PRO A 52 9.44 -8.18 4.95
C PRO A 52 8.17 -8.96 4.63
N ILE A 53 7.24 -8.40 3.85
CA ILE A 53 6.03 -9.10 3.42
C ILE A 53 6.38 -10.29 2.54
N LEU A 54 7.27 -10.14 1.56
CA LEU A 54 7.71 -11.24 0.66
C LEU A 54 8.33 -12.41 1.43
N ASN A 55 9.01 -12.13 2.55
CA ASN A 55 9.62 -13.17 3.38
C ASN A 55 8.61 -14.08 4.10
N VAL A 56 7.40 -13.58 4.36
CA VAL A 56 6.37 -14.31 5.13
C VAL A 56 5.10 -14.63 4.31
N ILE A 57 5.01 -14.13 3.09
CA ILE A 57 3.77 -14.16 2.31
C ILE A 57 3.29 -15.57 1.99
N ARG A 58 4.20 -16.53 1.80
CA ARG A 58 3.87 -17.94 1.52
C ARG A 58 3.38 -18.65 2.78
N ASP A 59 3.95 -18.33 3.93
CA ASP A 59 3.64 -18.99 5.21
C ASP A 59 2.30 -18.51 5.80
N LEU A 60 1.84 -17.33 5.44
CA LEU A 60 0.54 -16.81 5.87
C LEU A 60 -0.59 -17.47 5.10
N SER A 61 -1.58 -18.00 5.80
CA SER A 61 -2.85 -18.36 5.19
C SER A 61 -3.59 -17.12 4.65
N LEU A 62 -4.53 -17.31 3.71
CA LEU A 62 -5.39 -16.22 3.24
C LEU A 62 -6.21 -15.58 4.37
N VAL A 63 -6.56 -16.35 5.39
CA VAL A 63 -7.30 -15.85 6.56
C VAL A 63 -6.42 -14.91 7.39
N GLU A 64 -5.19 -15.29 7.71
CA GLU A 64 -4.25 -14.48 8.47
C GLU A 64 -3.87 -13.19 7.73
N ALA A 65 -3.54 -13.32 6.44
CA ALA A 65 -3.31 -12.18 5.56
C ALA A 65 -4.52 -11.23 5.48
N GLY A 66 -5.74 -11.80 5.50
CA GLY A 66 -6.97 -11.03 5.53
C GLY A 66 -7.21 -10.31 6.85
N VAL A 67 -6.86 -10.94 7.97
CA VAL A 67 -6.95 -10.30 9.30
C VAL A 67 -6.05 -9.08 9.35
N ILE A 68 -4.77 -9.20 8.95
CA ILE A 68 -3.87 -8.04 8.98
C ILE A 68 -4.36 -6.93 8.06
N LEU A 69 -4.79 -7.22 6.82
CA LEU A 69 -5.25 -6.19 5.91
C LEU A 69 -6.48 -5.43 6.46
N ARG A 70 -7.42 -6.14 7.11
CA ARG A 70 -8.58 -5.50 7.75
C ARG A 70 -8.23 -4.67 8.98
N LEU A 71 -7.10 -4.93 9.64
CA LEU A 71 -6.65 -4.14 10.78
C LEU A 71 -5.98 -2.82 10.35
N LEU A 72 -5.32 -2.77 9.17
CA LEU A 72 -4.55 -1.60 8.73
C LEU A 72 -5.35 -0.28 8.74
N PRO A 73 -6.62 -0.21 8.28
CA PRO A 73 -7.42 1.01 8.35
C PRO A 73 -7.64 1.54 9.78
N HIS A 74 -7.57 0.67 10.78
CA HIS A 74 -7.89 0.96 12.19
C HIS A 74 -6.65 1.26 13.05
N ILE A 75 -5.47 1.38 12.46
CA ILE A 75 -4.25 1.74 13.19
C ILE A 75 -4.31 3.21 13.61
N LYS A 76 -3.96 3.51 14.87
CA LYS A 76 -3.71 4.89 15.32
C LYS A 76 -2.30 5.33 14.96
N THR A 77 -2.19 6.36 14.13
CA THR A 77 -0.91 6.90 13.66
C THR A 77 -0.07 7.56 14.75
N GLN A 78 -0.69 8.01 15.83
CA GLN A 78 0.00 8.72 16.93
C GLN A 78 0.51 7.82 18.06
N THR A 79 0.33 6.50 17.96
CA THR A 79 0.56 5.56 19.06
C THR A 79 1.45 4.37 18.70
N GLY A 80 2.37 4.52 17.73
CA GLY A 80 3.29 3.45 17.38
C GLY A 80 2.60 2.16 16.91
N GLY A 81 1.59 2.24 15.98
CA GLY A 81 0.96 1.08 15.36
C GLY A 81 -0.13 0.38 16.15
N ARG A 82 -0.57 0.98 17.21
CA ARG A 82 -1.65 0.40 18.00
C ARG A 82 -2.94 0.29 17.19
N VAL A 83 -3.52 -0.89 17.19
CA VAL A 83 -4.87 -1.12 16.68
C VAL A 83 -5.87 -0.58 17.71
N THR A 84 -6.84 0.21 17.25
CA THR A 84 -7.79 0.90 18.11
C THR A 84 -8.96 0.04 18.58
N LEU A 85 -9.07 -1.17 18.01
CA LEU A 85 -10.20 -2.07 18.24
C LEU A 85 -9.91 -3.06 19.37
N THR A 86 -10.93 -3.39 20.15
CA THR A 86 -10.92 -4.50 21.11
C THR A 86 -10.91 -5.84 20.35
N THR A 87 -10.58 -6.93 21.04
CA THR A 87 -10.61 -8.28 20.42
C THR A 87 -12.02 -8.64 19.91
N GLU A 88 -13.05 -8.21 20.59
CA GLU A 88 -14.46 -8.41 20.21
C GLU A 88 -14.80 -7.62 18.93
N GLU A 89 -14.37 -6.37 18.86
CA GLU A 89 -14.56 -5.53 17.65
C GLU A 89 -13.77 -6.08 16.47
N ILE A 90 -12.54 -6.58 16.67
CA ILE A 90 -11.77 -7.26 15.64
C ILE A 90 -12.52 -8.52 15.18
N ALA A 91 -13.08 -9.33 16.08
CA ALA A 91 -13.83 -10.52 15.71
C ALA A 91 -15.04 -10.19 14.82
N LYS A 92 -15.77 -9.12 15.16
CA LYS A 92 -16.88 -8.60 14.33
C LYS A 92 -16.39 -8.08 12.99
N LEU A 93 -15.30 -7.29 12.96
CA LEU A 93 -14.71 -6.73 11.75
C LEU A 93 -14.28 -7.82 10.76
N VAL A 94 -13.67 -8.91 11.25
CA VAL A 94 -13.21 -10.00 10.40
C VAL A 94 -14.29 -11.06 10.12
N GLY A 95 -15.45 -10.98 10.79
CA GLY A 95 -16.54 -11.95 10.64
C GLY A 95 -16.18 -13.36 11.14
N ARG A 96 -15.40 -13.46 12.22
CA ARG A 96 -14.96 -14.73 12.81
C ARG A 96 -15.30 -14.81 14.28
N SER A 97 -15.51 -16.02 14.79
CA SER A 97 -15.62 -16.22 16.24
C SER A 97 -14.30 -15.86 16.92
N ARG A 98 -14.38 -15.44 18.19
CA ARG A 98 -13.21 -15.08 19.00
C ARG A 98 -12.15 -16.18 19.01
N GLN A 99 -12.55 -17.44 19.16
CA GLN A 99 -11.62 -18.56 19.17
C GLN A 99 -10.84 -18.70 17.86
N ARG A 100 -11.50 -18.58 16.70
CA ARG A 100 -10.84 -18.63 15.38
C ARG A 100 -9.97 -17.40 15.14
N LEU A 101 -10.40 -16.23 15.62
CA LEU A 101 -9.61 -15.02 15.56
C LEU A 101 -8.32 -15.15 16.40
N ASP A 102 -8.39 -15.67 17.61
CA ASP A 102 -7.24 -15.84 18.49
C ASP A 102 -6.14 -16.72 17.85
N ILE A 103 -6.53 -17.74 17.08
CA ILE A 103 -5.59 -18.56 16.28
C ILE A 103 -4.85 -17.68 15.26
N SER A 104 -5.59 -16.89 14.47
CA SER A 104 -5.00 -16.02 13.44
C SER A 104 -4.13 -14.92 14.06
N LEU A 105 -4.57 -14.30 15.16
CA LEU A 105 -3.78 -13.28 15.86
C LEU A 105 -2.49 -13.87 16.45
N LYS A 106 -2.53 -15.11 16.97
CA LYS A 106 -1.35 -15.81 17.45
C LYS A 106 -0.36 -16.09 16.32
N ALA A 107 -0.85 -16.56 15.17
CA ALA A 107 -0.02 -16.78 13.98
C ALA A 107 0.66 -15.48 13.51
N LEU A 108 -0.08 -14.37 13.43
CA LEU A 108 0.47 -13.06 13.08
C LEU A 108 1.49 -12.54 14.11
N CYS A 109 1.30 -12.85 15.41
CA CYS A 109 2.31 -12.54 16.43
C CYS A 109 3.56 -13.40 16.27
N ASN A 110 3.43 -14.68 15.97
CA ASN A 110 4.57 -15.57 15.73
C ASN A 110 5.37 -15.17 14.47
N ALA A 111 4.69 -14.65 13.44
CA ALA A 111 5.32 -14.09 12.24
C ALA A 111 5.96 -12.70 12.47
N GLY A 112 5.84 -12.11 13.67
CA GLY A 112 6.39 -10.79 13.98
C GLY A 112 5.61 -9.61 13.38
N ILE A 113 4.51 -9.86 12.68
CA ILE A 113 3.68 -8.81 12.06
C ILE A 113 2.89 -8.04 13.12
N LEU A 114 2.45 -8.73 14.17
CA LEU A 114 1.78 -8.14 15.33
C LEU A 114 2.58 -8.38 16.59
N SER A 115 2.48 -7.46 17.53
CA SER A 115 2.79 -7.69 18.94
C SER A 115 1.53 -7.59 19.78
N LYS A 116 1.46 -8.37 20.87
CA LYS A 116 0.33 -8.41 21.79
C LYS A 116 0.79 -8.00 23.18
N GLN A 117 0.13 -7.02 23.76
CA GLN A 117 0.32 -6.62 25.14
C GLN A 117 -0.97 -6.81 25.92
N ARG A 118 -0.90 -7.50 27.07
CA ARG A 118 -2.04 -7.62 27.99
C ARG A 118 -2.13 -6.39 28.88
N THR A 119 -3.33 -5.83 28.99
CA THR A 119 -3.63 -4.72 29.89
C THR A 119 -4.81 -5.10 30.79
N GLY A 120 -5.06 -4.31 31.85
CA GLY A 120 -6.23 -4.53 32.72
C GLY A 120 -7.57 -4.57 31.97
N ASN A 121 -7.67 -3.87 30.85
CA ASN A 121 -8.89 -3.78 30.01
C ASN A 121 -8.90 -4.74 28.82
N GLY A 122 -7.98 -5.71 28.73
CA GLY A 122 -7.90 -6.66 27.63
C GLY A 122 -6.57 -6.67 26.89
N ASN A 123 -6.59 -7.14 25.65
CA ASN A 123 -5.39 -7.20 24.83
C ASN A 123 -5.30 -5.99 23.91
N ILE A 124 -4.10 -5.42 23.79
CA ILE A 124 -3.74 -4.41 22.82
C ILE A 124 -2.87 -5.08 21.77
N TYR A 125 -3.18 -4.84 20.50
CA TYR A 125 -2.37 -5.29 19.38
C TYR A 125 -1.67 -4.09 18.74
N THR A 126 -0.40 -4.27 18.40
CA THR A 126 0.41 -3.27 17.71
C THR A 126 0.97 -3.88 16.44
N VAL A 127 0.80 -3.22 15.32
CA VAL A 127 1.36 -3.64 14.03
C VAL A 127 2.82 -3.23 13.98
N SER A 128 3.70 -4.14 13.54
CA SER A 128 5.12 -3.89 13.40
C SER A 128 5.40 -2.87 12.29
N GLU A 129 6.21 -1.84 12.59
CA GLU A 129 6.66 -0.83 11.63
C GLU A 129 7.57 -1.41 10.54
N GLU A 130 8.19 -2.56 10.78
CA GLU A 130 8.95 -3.29 9.77
C GLU A 130 8.07 -3.70 8.59
N TYR A 131 6.85 -4.14 8.86
CA TYR A 131 5.89 -4.56 7.83
C TYR A 131 5.01 -3.41 7.34
N HIS A 132 4.58 -2.52 8.24
CA HIS A 132 3.61 -1.47 7.93
C HIS A 132 3.91 -0.18 8.67
N SER A 133 4.26 0.86 7.93
CA SER A 133 4.49 2.21 8.47
C SER A 133 3.29 3.12 8.24
N TYR A 134 3.05 4.02 9.18
CA TYR A 134 1.90 4.95 9.15
C TYR A 134 2.32 6.29 9.75
N GLY A 135 1.87 7.37 9.12
CA GLY A 135 2.09 8.73 9.61
C GLY A 135 3.54 9.21 9.59
N VAL A 136 4.46 8.45 8.97
CA VAL A 136 5.88 8.77 8.92
C VAL A 136 6.36 8.98 7.48
N SER A 137 7.43 9.75 7.33
CA SER A 137 8.11 9.90 6.04
C SER A 137 8.92 8.64 5.76
N LEU A 138 8.68 8.04 4.61
CA LEU A 138 9.39 6.84 4.17
C LEU A 138 10.75 7.22 3.58
N GLY A 139 11.78 6.44 3.90
CA GLY A 139 13.14 6.65 3.44
C GLY A 139 13.28 6.55 1.91
N LYS A 140 14.35 7.15 1.36
CA LYS A 140 14.73 6.98 -0.04
C LYS A 140 15.00 5.49 -0.31
N GLY A 141 14.42 4.96 -1.40
CA GLY A 141 14.63 3.58 -1.82
C GLY A 141 13.75 2.54 -1.11
N ALA A 142 12.90 2.92 -0.17
CA ALA A 142 11.96 2.00 0.45
C ALA A 142 10.94 1.48 -0.58
N ARG A 143 10.85 0.16 -0.71
CA ARG A 143 9.85 -0.52 -1.57
C ARG A 143 8.60 -0.78 -0.75
N PHE A 144 7.51 -0.11 -1.11
CA PHE A 144 6.24 -0.22 -0.38
C PHE A 144 5.04 0.06 -1.28
N THR A 145 3.89 -0.42 -0.85
CA THR A 145 2.58 -0.06 -1.40
C THR A 145 1.80 0.77 -0.38
N LYS A 146 1.26 1.90 -0.80
CA LYS A 146 0.30 2.68 -0.02
C LYS A 146 -1.05 2.00 -0.07
N VAL A 147 -1.59 1.62 1.07
CA VAL A 147 -2.96 1.13 1.22
C VAL A 147 -3.79 2.28 1.77
N TYR A 148 -4.68 2.83 0.95
CA TYR A 148 -5.52 3.95 1.36
C TYR A 148 -6.63 3.49 2.29
N ARG A 149 -6.65 4.01 3.51
CA ARG A 149 -7.44 3.51 4.63
C ARG A 149 -8.94 3.50 4.35
N GLU A 150 -9.49 4.62 3.87
CA GLU A 150 -10.92 4.77 3.61
C GLU A 150 -11.40 3.84 2.48
N ALA A 151 -10.67 3.81 1.36
CA ALA A 151 -11.00 2.95 0.23
C ALA A 151 -10.84 1.46 0.59
N ALA A 152 -9.79 1.12 1.37
CA ALA A 152 -9.58 -0.23 1.85
C ALA A 152 -10.71 -0.67 2.78
N ASP A 153 -11.09 0.13 3.77
CA ASP A 153 -12.17 -0.19 4.70
C ASP A 153 -13.49 -0.43 3.98
N HIS A 154 -13.84 0.46 3.04
CA HIS A 154 -15.04 0.32 2.20
C HIS A 154 -15.03 -0.96 1.36
N LEU A 155 -13.91 -1.30 0.70
CA LEU A 155 -13.80 -2.53 -0.09
C LEU A 155 -13.87 -3.76 0.80
N LEU A 156 -13.10 -3.74 1.91
CA LEU A 156 -12.94 -4.89 2.79
C LEU A 156 -14.24 -5.29 3.50
N SER A 157 -15.17 -4.33 3.68
CA SER A 157 -16.51 -4.63 4.19
C SER A 157 -17.38 -5.47 3.22
N LYS A 158 -17.03 -5.49 1.92
CA LYS A 158 -17.81 -6.14 0.84
C LYS A 158 -17.26 -7.49 0.40
N VAL A 159 -16.04 -7.84 0.80
CA VAL A 159 -15.38 -9.07 0.36
C VAL A 159 -15.13 -10.02 1.53
N SER A 160 -14.95 -11.32 1.23
CA SER A 160 -14.59 -12.29 2.27
C SER A 160 -13.20 -12.02 2.85
N LEU A 161 -12.94 -12.59 4.02
CA LEU A 161 -11.63 -12.48 4.69
C LEU A 161 -10.51 -13.07 3.83
N GLU A 162 -10.78 -14.20 3.16
CA GLU A 162 -9.84 -14.86 2.26
C GLU A 162 -9.53 -14.00 1.03
N THR A 163 -10.54 -13.30 0.48
CA THR A 163 -10.33 -12.35 -0.63
C THR A 163 -9.53 -11.12 -0.17
N ALA A 164 -9.76 -10.64 1.04
CA ALA A 164 -8.92 -9.60 1.66
C ALA A 164 -7.47 -10.10 1.80
N GLY A 165 -7.28 -11.36 2.22
CA GLY A 165 -5.95 -11.97 2.32
C GLY A 165 -5.25 -12.12 0.98
N PHE A 166 -5.97 -12.50 -0.07
CA PHE A 166 -5.43 -12.52 -1.42
C PHE A 166 -4.98 -11.11 -1.85
N LEU A 167 -5.80 -10.08 -1.59
CA LEU A 167 -5.45 -8.69 -1.88
C LEU A 167 -4.19 -8.25 -1.10
N TYR A 168 -4.02 -8.69 0.16
CA TYR A 168 -2.80 -8.45 0.93
C TYR A 168 -1.58 -9.08 0.26
N LYS A 169 -1.69 -10.34 -0.13
CA LYS A 169 -0.58 -11.10 -0.71
C LYS A 169 -0.09 -10.56 -2.06
N ILE A 170 -0.95 -9.92 -2.85
CA ILE A 170 -0.56 -9.37 -4.16
C ILE A 170 0.09 -7.98 -4.08
N GLN A 171 0.11 -7.31 -2.92
CA GLN A 171 0.67 -5.95 -2.78
C GLN A 171 2.12 -5.81 -3.25
N PRO A 172 3.06 -6.73 -2.93
CA PRO A 172 4.44 -6.60 -3.35
C PRO A 172 4.65 -6.69 -4.86
N PHE A 173 3.69 -7.27 -5.58
CA PHE A 173 3.74 -7.44 -7.04
C PHE A 173 3.13 -6.25 -7.80
N LEU A 174 2.76 -5.17 -7.12
CA LEU A 174 2.26 -3.96 -7.76
C LEU A 174 3.40 -3.20 -8.42
N HIS A 175 3.32 -2.95 -9.73
CA HIS A 175 4.29 -2.13 -10.44
C HIS A 175 4.33 -0.71 -9.87
N TYR A 176 5.55 -0.17 -9.70
CA TYR A 176 5.75 1.09 -8.99
C TYR A 176 5.04 2.29 -9.65
N GLU A 177 4.87 2.29 -10.97
CA GLU A 177 4.29 3.41 -11.72
C GLU A 177 2.89 3.11 -12.29
N LEU A 178 2.67 1.91 -12.83
CA LEU A 178 1.51 1.61 -13.65
C LEU A 178 0.34 0.93 -12.93
N CYS A 179 0.49 0.57 -11.66
CA CYS A 179 -0.51 -0.19 -10.88
C CYS A 179 -0.86 -1.57 -11.47
N PHE A 180 -0.10 -2.11 -12.40
CA PHE A 180 -0.19 -3.49 -12.87
C PHE A 180 0.35 -4.46 -11.84
N LEU A 181 -0.23 -5.65 -11.78
CA LEU A 181 0.41 -6.79 -11.11
C LEU A 181 1.45 -7.39 -12.04
N THR A 182 2.67 -7.55 -11.55
CA THR A 182 3.85 -7.93 -12.34
C THR A 182 4.83 -8.75 -11.50
N SER A 183 5.58 -9.64 -12.14
CA SER A 183 6.72 -10.34 -11.53
C SER A 183 7.95 -9.43 -11.37
N THR A 184 7.97 -8.29 -12.08
CA THR A 184 9.07 -7.33 -12.07
C THR A 184 8.61 -5.93 -11.59
N PRO A 185 8.23 -5.76 -10.30
CA PRO A 185 7.58 -4.54 -9.81
C PRO A 185 8.40 -3.25 -9.95
N GLU A 186 9.72 -3.39 -10.03
CA GLU A 186 10.68 -2.28 -10.11
C GLU A 186 11.25 -2.09 -11.53
N ALA A 187 10.80 -2.88 -12.51
CA ALA A 187 11.29 -2.76 -13.88
C ALA A 187 10.82 -1.44 -14.53
N PRO A 188 11.56 -0.89 -15.49
CA PRO A 188 11.04 0.17 -16.34
C PRO A 188 9.75 -0.26 -17.06
N THR A 189 8.90 0.70 -17.39
CA THR A 189 7.57 0.47 -18.00
C THR A 189 7.61 -0.35 -19.28
N ASP A 190 8.66 -0.19 -20.09
CA ASP A 190 8.89 -0.91 -21.34
C ASP A 190 9.41 -2.34 -21.16
N ALA A 191 9.96 -2.65 -19.98
CA ALA A 191 10.46 -3.98 -19.61
C ALA A 191 9.54 -4.71 -18.59
N MET A 192 8.38 -4.15 -18.28
CA MET A 192 7.44 -4.75 -17.33
C MET A 192 6.78 -6.00 -17.92
N GLU A 193 6.81 -7.10 -17.15
CA GLU A 193 6.08 -8.33 -17.47
C GLU A 193 4.84 -8.44 -16.61
N THR A 194 3.64 -8.44 -17.25
CA THR A 194 2.37 -8.57 -16.52
C THR A 194 2.23 -9.98 -15.94
N MET A 195 1.83 -10.05 -14.68
CA MET A 195 1.61 -11.31 -13.96
C MET A 195 0.20 -11.85 -14.24
N GLY A 196 0.14 -13.04 -14.81
CA GLY A 196 -1.12 -13.78 -15.04
C GLY A 196 -1.59 -14.54 -13.79
N ALA A 197 -2.82 -15.11 -13.85
CA ALA A 197 -3.39 -15.83 -12.72
C ALA A 197 -2.59 -17.08 -12.32
N LEU A 198 -2.06 -17.84 -13.28
CA LEU A 198 -1.27 -19.04 -13.01
C LEU A 198 0.09 -18.70 -12.38
N GLU A 199 0.65 -17.57 -12.74
CA GLU A 199 1.89 -17.08 -12.15
C GLU A 199 1.66 -16.61 -10.71
N MET A 200 0.54 -15.90 -10.45
CA MET A 200 0.14 -15.54 -9.07
C MET A 200 -0.05 -16.80 -8.21
N ALA A 201 -0.66 -17.86 -8.76
CA ALA A 201 -0.86 -19.11 -8.04
C ALA A 201 0.47 -19.71 -7.56
N ARG A 202 1.46 -19.75 -8.43
CA ARG A 202 2.82 -20.25 -8.10
C ARG A 202 3.54 -19.37 -7.11
N GLU A 203 3.49 -18.04 -7.29
CA GLU A 203 4.20 -17.10 -6.41
C GLU A 203 3.60 -17.06 -5.01
N LEU A 204 2.29 -17.21 -4.88
CA LEU A 204 1.57 -17.11 -3.61
C LEU A 204 1.33 -18.47 -2.93
N ASP A 205 1.68 -19.57 -3.58
CA ASP A 205 1.38 -20.94 -3.14
C ASP A 205 -0.12 -21.15 -2.86
N ILE A 206 -0.95 -20.80 -3.86
CA ILE A 206 -2.41 -20.86 -3.79
C ILE A 206 -2.90 -21.61 -5.03
N SER A 207 -4.01 -22.36 -4.90
CA SER A 207 -4.58 -23.06 -6.05
C SER A 207 -5.03 -22.08 -7.15
N ASP A 208 -4.85 -22.47 -8.42
CA ASP A 208 -5.30 -21.69 -9.59
C ASP A 208 -6.78 -21.31 -9.46
N ARG A 209 -7.60 -22.26 -9.04
CA ARG A 209 -9.05 -22.06 -8.82
C ARG A 209 -9.32 -20.95 -7.82
N ASP A 210 -8.58 -20.90 -6.73
CA ASP A 210 -8.74 -19.86 -5.70
C ASP A 210 -8.28 -18.51 -6.22
N VAL A 211 -7.17 -18.45 -6.95
CA VAL A 211 -6.71 -17.20 -7.59
C VAL A 211 -7.78 -16.64 -8.52
N TYR A 212 -8.30 -17.45 -9.46
CA TYR A 212 -9.37 -17.00 -10.36
C TYR A 212 -10.62 -16.53 -9.61
N ARG A 213 -11.01 -17.25 -8.54
CA ARG A 213 -12.14 -16.87 -7.69
C ARG A 213 -11.92 -15.49 -7.06
N HIS A 214 -10.77 -15.27 -6.44
CA HIS A 214 -10.47 -13.99 -5.76
C HIS A 214 -10.31 -12.84 -6.75
N LEU A 215 -9.66 -13.03 -7.90
CA LEU A 215 -9.58 -12.06 -8.97
C LEU A 215 -10.98 -11.66 -9.49
N SER A 216 -11.87 -12.63 -9.67
CA SER A 216 -13.26 -12.38 -10.09
C SER A 216 -14.02 -11.53 -9.06
N ILE A 217 -13.91 -11.87 -7.77
CA ILE A 217 -14.55 -11.10 -6.68
C ILE A 217 -14.01 -9.68 -6.61
N LEU A 218 -12.69 -9.50 -6.66
CA LEU A 218 -12.06 -8.18 -6.61
C LEU A 218 -12.42 -7.33 -7.82
N LYS A 219 -12.49 -7.94 -9.02
CA LYS A 219 -12.97 -7.26 -10.23
C LYS A 219 -14.42 -6.80 -10.09
N LYS A 220 -15.32 -7.69 -9.62
CA LYS A 220 -16.74 -7.36 -9.39
C LYS A 220 -16.94 -6.19 -8.42
N ASN A 221 -16.04 -6.06 -7.44
CA ASN A 221 -16.08 -4.99 -6.44
C ASN A 221 -15.25 -3.75 -6.83
N GLY A 222 -14.78 -3.64 -8.08
CA GLY A 222 -14.05 -2.47 -8.57
C GLY A 222 -12.64 -2.30 -8.01
N ALA A 223 -12.07 -3.31 -7.34
CA ALA A 223 -10.72 -3.28 -6.80
C ALA A 223 -9.66 -3.57 -7.86
N LEU A 224 -10.02 -4.40 -8.86
CA LEU A 224 -9.15 -4.82 -9.95
C LEU A 224 -9.86 -4.63 -11.30
N MET A 225 -9.06 -4.34 -12.32
CA MET A 225 -9.46 -4.37 -13.72
C MET A 225 -8.60 -5.40 -14.45
N ARG A 226 -9.25 -6.27 -15.26
CA ARG A 226 -8.55 -7.17 -16.17
C ARG A 226 -8.30 -6.47 -17.49
N VAL A 227 -7.09 -6.54 -17.97
CA VAL A 227 -6.67 -5.99 -19.26
C VAL A 227 -6.08 -7.11 -20.10
N SER A 228 -6.46 -7.18 -21.37
CA SER A 228 -5.89 -8.14 -22.32
C SER A 228 -5.26 -7.36 -23.47
N THR A 229 -3.99 -7.65 -23.75
CA THR A 229 -3.23 -7.11 -24.87
C THR A 229 -2.73 -8.29 -25.69
N GLY A 230 -3.45 -8.61 -26.78
CA GLY A 230 -3.13 -9.80 -27.60
C GLY A 230 -3.27 -11.08 -26.77
N GLU A 231 -2.17 -11.85 -26.68
CA GLU A 231 -2.15 -13.14 -25.98
C GLU A 231 -1.96 -13.02 -24.45
N ARG A 232 -1.59 -11.85 -23.95
CA ARG A 232 -1.30 -11.66 -22.50
C ARG A 232 -2.47 -11.02 -21.77
N THR A 233 -2.77 -11.56 -20.59
CA THR A 233 -3.74 -10.99 -19.65
C THR A 233 -2.99 -10.42 -18.45
N GLY A 234 -3.29 -9.18 -18.10
CA GLY A 234 -2.80 -8.51 -16.90
C GLY A 234 -3.92 -8.02 -16.00
N TYR A 235 -3.57 -7.59 -14.81
CA TYR A 235 -4.49 -7.04 -13.84
C TYR A 235 -3.96 -5.70 -13.32
N ILE A 236 -4.83 -4.70 -13.26
CA ILE A 236 -4.53 -3.37 -12.72
C ILE A 236 -5.28 -3.22 -11.40
N VAL A 237 -4.60 -2.81 -10.35
CA VAL A 237 -5.21 -2.48 -9.06
C VAL A 237 -5.71 -1.04 -9.11
N HIS A 238 -6.87 -0.77 -8.50
CA HIS A 238 -7.44 0.57 -8.43
C HIS A 238 -6.48 1.53 -7.70
N PRO A 239 -6.06 2.66 -8.32
CA PRO A 239 -5.08 3.57 -7.72
C PRO A 239 -5.54 4.21 -6.41
N ASP A 240 -6.87 4.35 -6.19
CA ASP A 240 -7.41 4.87 -4.93
C ASP A 240 -7.40 3.83 -3.81
N LEU A 241 -7.22 2.56 -4.13
CA LEU A 241 -7.10 1.49 -3.15
C LEU A 241 -5.63 1.28 -2.76
N MET A 242 -4.77 1.14 -3.77
CA MET A 242 -3.33 0.88 -3.60
C MET A 242 -2.52 1.64 -4.65
N PHE A 243 -1.45 2.28 -4.20
CA PHE A 243 -0.58 3.08 -5.05
C PHE A 243 0.84 3.13 -4.50
N ARG A 244 1.85 3.29 -5.38
CA ARG A 244 3.25 3.30 -4.94
C ARG A 244 3.93 4.65 -5.07
N LEU A 245 3.62 5.40 -6.13
CA LEU A 245 4.28 6.69 -6.38
C LEU A 245 3.95 7.74 -5.33
N ALA A 246 4.88 8.68 -5.18
CA ALA A 246 4.71 9.83 -4.31
C ALA A 246 3.62 10.78 -4.84
N GLN A 247 3.56 10.99 -6.12
CA GLN A 247 2.63 11.91 -6.80
C GLN A 247 1.77 11.15 -7.80
N GLU A 248 0.61 11.73 -8.10
CA GLU A 248 -0.23 11.25 -9.18
C GLU A 248 0.43 11.49 -10.53
N THR A 249 0.16 10.60 -11.47
CA THR A 249 0.59 10.69 -12.86
C THR A 249 -0.63 10.79 -13.76
N ASP A 250 -0.43 11.21 -15.01
CA ASP A 250 -1.48 11.19 -16.04
C ASP A 250 -2.04 9.77 -16.22
N TRP A 251 -1.19 8.76 -16.07
CA TRP A 251 -1.59 7.36 -16.11
C TRP A 251 -2.57 7.02 -14.97
N SER A 252 -2.22 7.35 -13.72
CA SER A 252 -3.10 7.07 -12.56
C SER A 252 -4.45 7.79 -12.70
N THR A 253 -4.47 9.00 -13.24
CA THR A 253 -5.69 9.77 -13.52
C THR A 253 -6.55 9.09 -14.58
N LYS A 254 -5.95 8.64 -15.68
CA LYS A 254 -6.64 7.88 -16.74
C LYS A 254 -7.21 6.57 -16.20
N MET A 255 -6.46 5.83 -15.37
CA MET A 255 -6.93 4.58 -14.76
C MET A 255 -8.15 4.80 -13.88
N ARG A 256 -8.18 5.84 -13.04
CA ARG A 256 -9.39 6.18 -12.26
C ARG A 256 -10.61 6.44 -13.15
N GLY A 257 -10.41 7.12 -14.28
CA GLY A 257 -11.46 7.33 -15.27
C GLY A 257 -12.02 6.02 -15.82
N MET A 258 -11.13 5.06 -16.15
CA MET A 258 -11.52 3.74 -16.64
C MET A 258 -12.27 2.93 -15.57
N PHE A 259 -11.80 2.91 -14.33
CA PHE A 259 -12.52 2.23 -13.24
C PHE A 259 -13.92 2.80 -13.01
N LYS A 260 -14.10 4.13 -13.08
CA LYS A 260 -15.42 4.79 -12.99
C LYS A 260 -16.37 4.38 -14.11
N SER A 261 -15.87 4.12 -15.30
CA SER A 261 -16.71 3.69 -16.45
C SER A 261 -17.16 2.24 -16.32
N LEU A 262 -16.40 1.38 -15.61
CA LEU A 262 -16.74 -0.03 -15.40
C LEU A 262 -17.75 -0.27 -14.25
N THR A 263 -17.95 0.72 -13.39
CA THR A 263 -18.86 0.64 -12.22
C THR A 263 -20.25 1.25 -12.49
N LYS A 264 -20.46 1.75 -13.69
CA LYS A 264 -21.79 2.18 -14.20
C LYS A 264 -22.48 1.02 -14.89
#